data_40e7914a2efa264d2e6caf27f2dfde55
#
_entry.id   40e7914a2efa264d2e6caf27f2dfde55
#
_cell.length_a   1.000
_cell.length_b   1.000
_cell.length_c   1.000
_cell.angle_alpha   90.00
_cell.angle_beta   90.00
_cell.angle_gamma   90.00
#
_symmetry.space_group_name_H-M   'P 1'
#
loop_
_entity.id
_entity.type
_entity.pdbx_description
1 polymer ?
#
loop_
_entity_poly.entity_id
_entity_poly.type
_entity_poly.pdbx_seq_one_letter_code
_entity_poly.pdbx_strand_id
1 'polypeptide(L)'
;MTHIAKLYAQIRLGSRPTFRELCRVAEAFGFVLKRVGGSHHIFQHLDVSGNLNLQPDGKDSKPYQVRQLLDMIESYGLDMVDE
;
A
#
# COMPACT_ATOMS: atom_id res chain seq x y z
N MET A 1 16.11 8.04 -8.61
CA MET A 1 14.88 7.66 -7.90
C MET A 1 14.13 6.65 -8.75
N THR A 2 13.71 5.54 -8.16
CA THR A 2 12.97 4.52 -8.88
C THR A 2 11.53 4.95 -9.12
N HIS A 3 10.84 4.23 -10.00
CA HIS A 3 9.43 4.49 -10.28
C HIS A 3 8.58 4.36 -9.01
N ILE A 4 8.83 3.35 -8.20
CA ILE A 4 8.06 3.12 -6.96
C ILE A 4 8.32 4.21 -5.93
N ALA A 5 9.58 4.62 -5.77
CA ALA A 5 9.92 5.69 -4.82
C ALA A 5 9.26 7.00 -5.23
N LYS A 6 9.24 7.29 -6.53
CA LYS A 6 8.59 8.49 -7.05
C LYS A 6 7.08 8.44 -6.83
N LEU A 7 6.47 7.28 -7.09
CA LEU A 7 5.05 7.06 -6.88
C LEU A 7 4.68 7.26 -5.41
N TYR A 8 5.46 6.69 -4.50
CA TYR A 8 5.23 6.85 -3.07
C TYR A 8 5.32 8.33 -2.66
N ALA A 9 6.31 9.05 -3.17
CA ALA A 9 6.44 10.47 -2.87
C ALA A 9 5.21 11.26 -3.34
N GLN A 10 4.69 10.94 -4.52
CA GLN A 10 3.50 11.60 -5.05
C GLN A 10 2.26 11.30 -4.19
N ILE A 11 2.12 10.05 -3.74
CA ILE A 11 1.01 9.66 -2.88
C ILE A 11 1.05 10.45 -1.56
N ARG A 12 2.23 10.61 -0.99
CA ARG A 12 2.40 11.39 0.24
C ARG A 12 1.99 12.85 0.06
N LEU A 13 2.12 13.37 -1.15
CA LEU A 13 1.73 14.74 -1.47
C LEU A 13 0.25 14.88 -1.85
N GLY A 14 -0.50 13.77 -1.83
CA GLY A 14 -1.93 13.81 -2.03
C GLY A 14 -2.43 13.22 -3.34
N SER A 15 -1.56 12.68 -4.19
CA SER A 15 -1.99 12.03 -5.42
C SER A 15 -2.74 10.75 -5.09
N ARG A 16 -3.80 10.47 -5.84
CA ARG A 16 -4.58 9.24 -5.69
C ARG A 16 -4.01 8.18 -6.64
N PRO A 17 -3.42 7.11 -6.11
CA PRO A 17 -2.90 6.05 -6.98
C PRO A 17 -4.03 5.19 -7.52
N THR A 18 -3.77 4.47 -8.62
CA THR A 18 -4.65 3.39 -9.02
C THR A 18 -4.54 2.28 -7.96
N PHE A 19 -5.51 1.37 -7.96
CA PHE A 19 -5.46 0.23 -7.05
C PHE A 19 -4.18 -0.59 -7.23
N ARG A 20 -3.83 -0.83 -8.50
CA ARG A 20 -2.61 -1.59 -8.83
C ARG A 20 -1.36 -0.90 -8.30
N GLU A 21 -1.29 0.42 -8.46
CA GLU A 21 -0.17 1.20 -7.94
C GLU A 21 -0.07 1.12 -6.43
N LEU A 22 -1.22 1.21 -5.75
CA LEU A 22 -1.25 1.11 -4.28
C LEU A 22 -0.73 -0.23 -3.81
N CYS A 23 -1.15 -1.32 -4.47
CA CYS A 23 -0.67 -2.66 -4.14
C CYS A 23 0.84 -2.76 -4.33
N ARG A 24 1.38 -2.16 -5.40
CA ARG A 24 2.82 -2.19 -5.64
C ARG A 24 3.60 -1.41 -4.59
N VAL A 25 3.06 -0.30 -4.13
CA VAL A 25 3.70 0.45 -3.03
C VAL A 25 3.69 -0.39 -1.75
N ALA A 26 2.56 -1.03 -1.44
CA ALA A 26 2.49 -1.90 -0.27
C ALA A 26 3.55 -3.00 -0.33
N GLU A 27 3.68 -3.66 -1.48
CA GLU A 27 4.66 -4.71 -1.67
C GLU A 27 6.09 -4.18 -1.54
N ALA A 28 6.36 -2.98 -2.05
CA ALA A 28 7.68 -2.37 -1.95
C ALA A 28 8.09 -2.12 -0.49
N PHE A 29 7.11 -1.93 0.40
CA PHE A 29 7.37 -1.75 1.83
C PHE A 29 7.33 -3.06 2.61
N GLY A 30 7.27 -4.20 1.91
CA GLY A 30 7.37 -5.51 2.55
C GLY A 30 6.06 -6.18 2.88
N PHE A 31 4.93 -5.59 2.49
CA PHE A 31 3.64 -6.27 2.65
C PHE A 31 3.53 -7.41 1.65
N VAL A 32 2.92 -8.50 2.08
CA VAL A 32 2.73 -9.69 1.26
C VAL A 32 1.23 -9.96 1.15
N LEU A 33 0.77 -10.17 -0.07
CA LEU A 33 -0.62 -10.55 -0.31
C LEU A 33 -0.84 -11.97 0.19
N LYS A 34 -1.72 -12.13 1.18
CA LYS A 34 -2.00 -13.42 1.80
C LYS A 34 -3.21 -14.10 1.19
N ARG A 35 -4.24 -13.34 0.85
CA ARG A 35 -5.42 -13.92 0.21
C ARG A 35 -6.25 -12.84 -0.46
N VAL A 36 -7.09 -13.26 -1.38
CA VAL A 36 -8.08 -12.42 -2.04
C VAL A 36 -9.44 -13.07 -1.81
N GLY A 37 -10.39 -12.30 -1.29
CA GLY A 37 -11.78 -12.73 -1.11
C GLY A 37 -12.69 -11.68 -1.74
N GLY A 38 -13.34 -12.01 -2.87
CA GLY A 38 -14.08 -11.01 -3.63
C GLY A 38 -13.15 -9.91 -4.07
N SER A 39 -13.44 -8.66 -3.71
CA SER A 39 -12.60 -7.51 -4.01
C SER A 39 -11.61 -7.20 -2.89
N HIS A 40 -11.63 -7.95 -1.79
CA HIS A 40 -10.77 -7.71 -0.64
C HIS A 40 -9.40 -8.37 -0.86
N HIS A 41 -8.36 -7.57 -0.87
CA HIS A 41 -6.97 -8.04 -0.98
C HIS A 41 -6.31 -7.85 0.38
N ILE A 42 -6.04 -8.95 1.06
CA ILE A 42 -5.52 -8.93 2.43
C ILE A 42 -4.02 -9.08 2.41
N PHE A 43 -3.34 -8.02 2.85
CA PHE A 43 -1.88 -7.97 2.95
C PHE A 43 -1.45 -8.05 4.40
N GLN A 44 -0.26 -8.62 4.64
CA GLN A 44 0.34 -8.70 5.95
C GLN A 44 1.81 -8.29 5.88
N HIS A 45 2.34 -7.82 7.00
CA HIS A 45 3.75 -7.46 7.14
C HIS A 45 4.27 -8.02 8.46
N LEU A 46 5.50 -8.53 8.43
CA LEU A 46 6.10 -9.17 9.61
C LEU A 46 6.15 -8.25 10.83
N ASP A 47 6.37 -6.97 10.61
CA ASP A 47 6.54 -6.00 11.69
C ASP A 47 5.26 -5.25 12.03
N VAL A 48 4.15 -5.55 11.39
CA VAL A 48 2.89 -4.85 11.60
C VAL A 48 1.86 -5.79 12.20
N SER A 49 1.24 -5.36 13.29
CA SER A 49 0.13 -6.06 13.89
C SER A 49 -1.12 -5.83 13.05
N GLY A 50 -1.86 -6.90 12.77
CA GLY A 50 -3.08 -6.80 11.98
C GLY A 50 -2.84 -6.85 10.47
N ASN A 51 -3.89 -6.63 9.73
CA ASN A 51 -3.89 -6.76 8.28
C ASN A 51 -4.10 -5.42 7.59
N LEU A 52 -3.60 -5.33 6.36
CA LEU A 52 -3.92 -4.22 5.46
C LEU A 52 -4.91 -4.76 4.42
N ASN A 53 -6.13 -4.25 4.43
CA ASN A 53 -7.17 -4.69 3.51
C ASN A 53 -7.37 -3.62 2.43
N LEU A 54 -7.02 -3.95 1.20
CA LEU A 54 -7.14 -3.04 0.07
C LEU A 54 -8.21 -3.53 -0.90
N GLN A 55 -9.06 -2.61 -1.34
CA GLN A 55 -10.12 -2.90 -2.29
C GLN A 55 -10.05 -1.90 -3.45
N PRO A 56 -10.28 -2.36 -4.70
CA PRO A 56 -10.36 -1.42 -5.81
C PRO A 56 -11.66 -0.62 -5.77
N ASP A 57 -11.60 0.58 -6.33
CA ASP A 57 -12.74 1.42 -6.62
C ASP A 57 -12.70 1.67 -8.12
N GLY A 58 -13.33 0.77 -8.89
CA GLY A 58 -13.04 0.70 -10.31
C GLY A 58 -11.58 0.34 -10.52
N LYS A 59 -10.83 1.18 -11.24
CA LYS A 59 -9.38 1.00 -11.39
C LYS A 59 -8.59 1.76 -10.32
N ASP A 60 -9.28 2.61 -9.55
CA ASP A 60 -8.63 3.48 -8.57
C ASP A 60 -8.58 2.84 -7.19
N SER A 61 -7.84 3.47 -6.30
CA SER A 61 -7.78 3.10 -4.90
C SER A 61 -8.83 3.87 -4.11
N LYS A 62 -9.14 3.39 -2.91
CA LYS A 62 -10.01 4.11 -1.97
C LYS A 62 -9.16 5.03 -1.11
N PRO A 63 -9.46 6.34 -1.07
CA PRO A 63 -8.61 7.28 -0.34
C PRO A 63 -8.33 6.91 1.11
N TYR A 64 -9.33 6.38 1.83
CA TYR A 64 -9.09 6.03 3.23
C TYR A 64 -8.13 4.85 3.38
N GLN A 65 -8.06 3.97 2.37
CA GLN A 65 -7.11 2.85 2.40
C GLN A 65 -5.71 3.30 2.03
N VAL A 66 -5.60 4.29 1.15
CA VAL A 66 -4.31 4.93 0.89
C VAL A 66 -3.76 5.52 2.19
N ARG A 67 -4.60 6.25 2.93
CA ARG A 67 -4.21 6.82 4.22
C ARG A 67 -3.81 5.74 5.22
N GLN A 68 -4.54 4.63 5.24
CA GLN A 68 -4.23 3.54 6.15
C GLN A 68 -2.84 2.98 5.88
N LEU A 69 -2.49 2.78 4.61
CA LEU A 69 -1.15 2.30 4.26
C LEU A 69 -0.08 3.30 4.68
N LEU A 70 -0.28 4.59 4.39
CA LEU A 70 0.68 5.62 4.76
C LEU A 70 0.86 5.69 6.29
N ASP A 71 -0.23 5.60 7.04
CA ASP A 71 -0.18 5.61 8.49
C ASP A 71 0.58 4.40 9.04
N MET A 72 0.40 3.22 8.45
CA MET A 72 1.13 2.03 8.86
C MET A 72 2.62 2.18 8.59
N ILE A 73 2.98 2.69 7.42
CA ILE A 73 4.38 2.91 7.07
C ILE A 73 5.03 3.85 8.08
N GLU A 74 4.36 4.94 8.43
CA GLU A 74 4.91 5.92 9.36
C GLU A 74 4.93 5.39 10.79
N SER A 75 3.82 4.79 11.26
CA SER A 75 3.68 4.34 12.65
C SER A 75 4.67 3.23 13.00
N TYR A 76 4.96 2.35 12.06
CA TYR A 76 5.87 1.23 12.27
C TYR A 76 7.28 1.50 11.76
N GLY A 77 7.51 2.68 11.19
CA GLY A 77 8.82 3.03 10.66
C GLY A 77 9.28 2.11 9.54
N LEU A 78 8.37 1.76 8.64
CA LEU A 78 8.70 0.81 7.57
C LEU A 78 9.54 1.48 6.47
N ASP A 79 10.43 0.71 5.88
CA ASP A 79 11.26 1.15 4.77
C ASP A 79 10.99 0.28 3.55
N MET A 80 11.29 0.80 2.37
CA MET A 80 11.25 -0.01 1.15
C MET A 80 12.30 -1.10 1.26
N VAL A 81 11.89 -2.35 1.03
CA VAL A 81 12.77 -3.50 1.19
C VAL A 81 13.49 -3.84 -0.11
N ASP A 82 12.98 -3.37 -1.24
CA ASP A 82 13.53 -3.68 -2.54
C ASP A 82 13.08 -2.62 -3.55
N GLU A 83 13.94 -2.30 -4.46
CA GLU A 83 13.69 -1.34 -5.51
C GLU A 83 13.83 -1.97 -6.89
#